data_b89ad5cbe878163956c2984083e0a475
#
_entry.id   b89ad5cbe878163956c2984083e0a475
#
_cell.length_a   1.000
_cell.length_b   1.000
_cell.length_c   1.000
_cell.angle_alpha   90.00
_cell.angle_beta   90.00
_cell.angle_gamma   90.00
#
_symmetry.space_group_name_H-M   'P 1'
#
loop_
_entity.id
_entity.type
_entity.pdbx_description
1 polymer ?
#
loop_
_entity_poly.entity_id
_entity_poly.type
_entity_poly.pdbx_seq_one_letter_code
_entity_poly.pdbx_strand_id
1 'polypeptide(L)'
;MRRATCIVLVLIATRAAAGSDCYSIKDADRKNLCLATSTSQLSHCHAIRDSDAKNMCLARLTLQKSYCFNIKAKDGKAECLGFFK
;
A
#
# COMPACT_ATOMS: atom_id res chain seq x y z
N MET A 1 -19.52 -23.01 26.22
CA MET A 1 -18.64 -23.67 25.27
C MET A 1 -18.90 -23.31 23.85
N ARG A 2 -20.11 -23.34 23.40
CA ARG A 2 -20.45 -23.01 22.04
C ARG A 2 -20.21 -21.57 21.69
N ARG A 3 -20.19 -20.70 22.66
CA ARG A 3 -20.02 -19.28 22.42
C ARG A 3 -18.66 -18.92 21.89
N ALA A 4 -17.66 -19.67 22.23
CA ALA A 4 -16.30 -19.40 21.78
C ALA A 4 -16.18 -19.48 20.27
N THR A 5 -16.95 -20.33 19.66
CA THR A 5 -16.90 -20.51 18.20
C THR A 5 -17.35 -19.26 17.45
N CYS A 6 -18.35 -18.58 17.95
CA CYS A 6 -18.89 -17.41 17.29
C CYS A 6 -17.88 -16.26 17.24
N ILE A 7 -17.06 -16.13 18.25
CA ILE A 7 -16.08 -15.07 18.31
C ILE A 7 -15.05 -15.19 17.21
N VAL A 8 -14.63 -16.40 16.91
CA VAL A 8 -13.65 -16.64 15.86
C VAL A 8 -14.17 -16.22 14.49
N LEU A 9 -15.43 -16.47 14.23
CA LEU A 9 -16.02 -16.11 12.95
C LEU A 9 -16.05 -14.61 12.72
N VAL A 10 -16.28 -13.85 13.78
CA VAL A 10 -16.32 -12.39 13.66
C VAL A 10 -14.96 -11.84 13.24
N LEU A 11 -13.88 -12.38 13.79
CA LEU A 11 -12.55 -11.92 13.45
C LEU A 11 -12.20 -12.16 12.00
N ILE A 12 -12.62 -13.28 11.47
CA ILE A 12 -12.34 -13.62 10.07
C ILE A 12 -13.07 -12.66 9.14
N ALA A 13 -14.30 -12.33 9.46
CA ALA A 13 -15.08 -11.42 8.64
C ALA A 13 -14.46 -10.03 8.56
N THR A 14 -13.88 -9.56 9.66
CA THR A 14 -13.26 -8.25 9.72
C THR A 14 -12.09 -8.15 8.76
N ARG A 15 -11.33 -9.20 8.65
CA ARG A 15 -10.16 -9.22 7.80
C ARG A 15 -10.50 -9.12 6.32
N ALA A 16 -11.59 -9.71 5.91
CA ALA A 16 -11.98 -9.78 4.51
C ALA A 16 -12.22 -8.41 3.87
N ALA A 17 -12.52 -7.40 4.67
CA ALA A 17 -12.86 -6.10 4.14
C ALA A 17 -11.65 -5.20 3.83
N ALA A 18 -10.46 -5.62 4.22
CA ALA A 18 -9.28 -4.75 4.13
C ALA A 18 -8.97 -4.24 2.72
N GLY A 19 -9.01 -5.13 1.72
CA GLY A 19 -8.64 -4.75 0.36
C GLY A 19 -9.68 -3.90 -0.36
N SER A 20 -10.94 -4.04 -0.01
CA SER A 20 -12.01 -3.34 -0.74
C SER A 20 -12.07 -1.85 -0.40
N ASP A 21 -11.48 -1.44 0.69
CA ASP A 21 -11.49 -0.02 1.07
C ASP A 21 -10.76 0.86 0.07
N CYS A 22 -9.82 0.30 -0.66
CA CYS A 22 -9.07 1.05 -1.64
C CYS A 22 -9.97 1.67 -2.70
N TYR A 23 -11.05 0.99 -3.04
CA TYR A 23 -11.95 1.47 -4.10
C TYR A 23 -12.78 2.67 -3.68
N SER A 24 -12.81 3.01 -2.40
CA SER A 24 -13.47 4.22 -1.94
C SER A 24 -12.61 5.46 -2.15
N ILE A 25 -11.33 5.29 -2.44
CA ILE A 25 -10.42 6.42 -2.63
C ILE A 25 -10.66 7.03 -4.00
N LYS A 26 -10.92 8.34 -4.03
CA LYS A 26 -11.24 9.02 -5.28
C LYS A 26 -10.02 9.36 -6.11
N ASP A 27 -8.92 9.71 -5.45
CA ASP A 27 -7.69 10.03 -6.17
C ASP A 27 -7.10 8.75 -6.76
N ALA A 28 -6.92 8.76 -8.09
CA ALA A 28 -6.47 7.57 -8.80
C ALA A 28 -5.11 7.06 -8.33
N ASP A 29 -4.17 7.99 -8.11
CA ASP A 29 -2.83 7.58 -7.68
C ASP A 29 -2.85 6.99 -6.28
N ARG A 30 -3.60 7.59 -5.38
CA ARG A 30 -3.71 7.06 -4.03
C ARG A 30 -4.43 5.73 -3.99
N LYS A 31 -5.42 5.58 -4.85
CA LYS A 31 -6.12 4.30 -4.95
C LYS A 31 -5.17 3.21 -5.43
N ASN A 32 -4.37 3.53 -6.45
CA ASN A 32 -3.41 2.56 -6.96
C ASN A 32 -2.35 2.20 -5.93
N LEU A 33 -1.90 3.19 -5.15
CA LEU A 33 -0.96 2.91 -4.07
C LEU A 33 -1.56 1.98 -3.04
N CYS A 34 -2.81 2.23 -2.68
CA CYS A 34 -3.53 1.39 -1.73
C CYS A 34 -3.64 -0.04 -2.25
N LEU A 35 -4.05 -0.19 -3.51
CA LEU A 35 -4.19 -1.51 -4.11
C LEU A 35 -2.86 -2.24 -4.22
N ALA A 36 -1.80 -1.52 -4.61
CA ALA A 36 -0.48 -2.13 -4.73
C ALA A 36 0.01 -2.68 -3.40
N THR A 37 -0.12 -1.88 -2.34
CA THR A 37 0.37 -2.31 -1.04
C THR A 37 -0.52 -3.37 -0.39
N SER A 38 -1.82 -3.32 -0.64
CA SER A 38 -2.74 -4.31 -0.06
C SER A 38 -2.64 -5.66 -0.73
N THR A 39 -2.44 -5.69 -2.05
CA THR A 39 -2.41 -6.94 -2.80
C THR A 39 -1.01 -7.35 -3.23
N SER A 40 -0.01 -6.54 -2.94
CA SER A 40 1.38 -6.78 -3.33
C SER A 40 1.54 -6.95 -4.84
N GLN A 41 0.82 -6.15 -5.62
CA GLN A 41 0.87 -6.21 -7.07
C GLN A 41 1.56 -5.00 -7.66
N LEU A 42 2.69 -5.22 -8.31
CA LEU A 42 3.47 -4.14 -8.92
C LEU A 42 2.73 -3.41 -10.03
N SER A 43 1.80 -4.07 -10.69
CA SER A 43 1.07 -3.43 -11.77
C SER A 43 0.36 -2.16 -11.32
N HIS A 44 -0.11 -2.13 -10.08
CA HIS A 44 -0.76 -0.94 -9.56
C HIS A 44 0.23 0.19 -9.34
N CYS A 45 1.48 -0.13 -9.01
CA CYS A 45 2.51 0.89 -8.88
C CYS A 45 2.76 1.55 -10.22
N HIS A 46 2.83 0.75 -11.29
CA HIS A 46 3.09 1.29 -12.61
C HIS A 46 1.93 2.12 -13.15
N ALA A 47 0.75 1.95 -12.60
CA ALA A 47 -0.41 2.75 -13.00
C ALA A 47 -0.43 4.13 -12.35
N ILE A 48 0.40 4.36 -11.34
CA ILE A 48 0.47 5.66 -10.67
C ILE A 48 1.11 6.68 -11.59
N ARG A 49 0.48 7.84 -11.76
CA ARG A 49 0.96 8.87 -12.66
C ARG A 49 2.01 9.77 -12.04
N ASP A 50 1.84 10.12 -10.79
CA ASP A 50 2.80 10.95 -10.09
C ASP A 50 4.11 10.18 -9.92
N SER A 51 5.22 10.73 -10.43
CA SER A 51 6.48 10.00 -10.42
C SER A 51 7.01 9.73 -9.00
N ASP A 52 6.84 10.67 -8.09
CA ASP A 52 7.30 10.46 -6.72
C ASP A 52 6.49 9.37 -6.02
N ALA A 53 5.18 9.40 -6.22
CA ALA A 53 4.32 8.38 -5.64
C ALA A 53 4.62 7.00 -6.23
N LYS A 54 4.88 6.96 -7.53
CA LYS A 54 5.23 5.70 -8.19
C LYS A 54 6.53 5.15 -7.63
N ASN A 55 7.55 6.00 -7.47
CA ASN A 55 8.82 5.56 -6.92
C ASN A 55 8.66 5.07 -5.49
N MET A 56 7.83 5.73 -4.69
CA MET A 56 7.55 5.29 -3.35
C MET A 56 6.92 3.90 -3.34
N CYS A 57 5.96 3.69 -4.22
CA CYS A 57 5.27 2.42 -4.36
C CYS A 57 6.26 1.30 -4.73
N LEU A 58 7.07 1.57 -5.76
CA LEU A 58 8.04 0.59 -6.23
C LEU A 58 9.07 0.26 -5.17
N ALA A 59 9.55 1.27 -4.44
CA ALA A 59 10.52 1.05 -3.39
C ALA A 59 9.98 0.09 -2.34
N ARG A 60 8.74 0.30 -1.93
CA ARG A 60 8.14 -0.51 -0.88
C ARG A 60 7.86 -1.93 -1.31
N LEU A 61 7.33 -2.11 -2.51
CA LEU A 61 6.97 -3.44 -2.96
C LEU A 61 8.17 -4.29 -3.36
N THR A 62 9.19 -3.67 -3.96
CA THR A 62 10.37 -4.40 -4.37
C THR A 62 11.45 -4.42 -3.30
N LEU A 63 11.27 -3.65 -2.24
CA LEU A 63 12.24 -3.50 -1.16
C LEU A 63 13.59 -3.01 -1.68
N GLN A 64 13.54 -2.13 -2.67
CA GLN A 64 14.76 -1.54 -3.26
C GLN A 64 14.85 -0.07 -2.93
N LYS A 65 15.80 0.26 -2.08
CA LYS A 65 16.01 1.63 -1.62
C LYS A 65 16.35 2.59 -2.76
N SER A 66 16.90 2.08 -3.83
CA SER A 66 17.31 2.92 -4.96
C SER A 66 16.17 3.76 -5.53
N TYR A 67 14.94 3.26 -5.46
CA TYR A 67 13.80 4.04 -5.94
C TYR A 67 13.58 5.30 -5.11
N CYS A 68 13.96 5.28 -3.84
CA CYS A 68 13.80 6.46 -2.98
C CYS A 68 14.62 7.64 -3.48
N PHE A 69 15.79 7.36 -4.05
CA PHE A 69 16.66 8.43 -4.53
C PHE A 69 16.13 9.12 -5.78
N ASN A 70 15.15 8.52 -6.45
CA ASN A 70 14.52 9.13 -7.61
C ASN A 70 13.38 10.06 -7.23
N ILE A 71 13.00 10.08 -5.97
CA ILE A 71 11.94 10.96 -5.50
C ILE A 71 12.48 12.39 -5.42
N LYS A 72 11.76 13.33 -6.04
CA LYS A 72 12.20 14.71 -6.12
C LYS A 72 11.86 15.52 -4.87
N ALA A 73 10.70 15.29 -4.31
CA ALA A 73 10.31 16.02 -3.10
C ALA A 73 11.13 15.55 -1.91
N LYS A 74 11.73 16.49 -1.18
CA LYS A 74 12.59 16.16 -0.06
C LYS A 74 11.90 15.34 1.01
N ASP A 75 10.69 15.75 1.37
CA ASP A 75 9.95 15.05 2.40
C ASP A 75 9.58 13.64 1.97
N GLY A 76 9.20 13.49 0.72
CA GLY A 76 8.87 12.18 0.19
C GLY A 76 10.05 11.25 0.16
N LYS A 77 11.21 11.79 -0.22
CA LYS A 77 12.45 11.00 -0.22
C LYS A 77 12.81 10.56 1.19
N ALA A 78 12.71 11.46 2.15
CA ALA A 78 13.03 11.14 3.53
C ALA A 78 12.08 10.08 4.09
N GLU A 79 10.80 10.18 3.76
CA GLU A 79 9.82 9.19 4.16
C GLU A 79 10.15 7.82 3.59
N CYS A 80 10.50 7.81 2.31
CA CYS A 80 10.84 6.58 1.62
C CYS A 80 12.06 5.91 2.25
N LEU A 81 13.11 6.70 2.46
CA LEU A 81 14.33 6.18 3.07
C LEU A 81 14.09 5.70 4.50
N GLY A 82 13.22 6.39 5.23
CA GLY A 82 12.86 5.99 6.57
C GLY A 82 12.20 4.61 6.65
N PHE A 83 11.51 4.23 5.59
CA PHE A 83 10.88 2.92 5.52
C PHE A 83 11.92 1.80 5.61
N PHE A 84 13.13 2.05 5.15
CA PHE A 84 14.18 1.03 5.11
C PHE A 84 15.06 0.96 6.36
N LYS A 85 14.69 1.64 7.41
CA LYS A 85 15.44 1.57 8.66
C LYS A 85 15.04 0.40 9.57
#